data_3bb7175350dd3ea7046576487cd09768
#
_entry.id   3bb7175350dd3ea7046576487cd09768
#
_cell.length_a   1.000
_cell.length_b   1.000
_cell.length_c   1.000
_cell.angle_alpha   90.00
_cell.angle_beta   90.00
_cell.angle_gamma   90.00
#
_symmetry.space_group_name_H-M   'P 1'
#
loop_
_entity.id
_entity.type
_entity.pdbx_description
1 polymer ?
#
loop_
_entity_poly.entity_id
_entity_poly.type
_entity_poly.pdbx_seq_one_letter_code
_entity_poly.pdbx_strand_id
1 'polypeptide(L)'
;MNKKILAAFLCVCMVVVTGSFPVSAAKTKKTYKIAIDEGHQGKGNSKTEPIGPSAKMRKPKVAYGTQGVKTKVPESKLTLQIALKLEKELKKRGYDVYMIRRKQNVNISNKQRAIRANKSGADICIRLHADAASANVRGVSVLYPSQQNPYVAKLSKKSKKLSKNILDSYCKSTKFKKRGLSKRDDLTGTNWSKIPVALIEMGFMTNKTEDKQMQKKQTQKKMVDGIANGIDQYFK
;
A
#
# COMPACT_ATOMS: atom_id res chain seq x y z
N MET A 1 -64.26 67.69 34.15
CA MET A 1 -64.56 66.29 33.95
C MET A 1 -63.25 65.59 33.52
N ASN A 2 -62.56 64.97 34.49
CA ASN A 2 -61.25 64.36 34.24
C ASN A 2 -61.41 62.85 34.03
N LYS A 3 -61.02 62.34 32.86
CA LYS A 3 -60.92 60.93 32.64
C LYS A 3 -59.45 60.51 32.82
N LYS A 4 -59.17 59.75 33.86
CA LYS A 4 -57.87 59.11 34.07
C LYS A 4 -57.83 57.85 33.23
N ILE A 5 -56.84 57.77 32.35
CA ILE A 5 -56.55 56.54 31.57
C ILE A 5 -55.48 55.80 32.36
N LEU A 6 -55.83 54.58 32.78
CA LEU A 6 -54.95 53.67 33.48
C LEU A 6 -54.23 52.77 32.36
N ALA A 7 -52.93 52.99 32.20
CA ALA A 7 -52.11 52.17 31.34
C ALA A 7 -51.61 50.96 32.08
N ALA A 8 -52.05 49.76 31.72
CA ALA A 8 -51.55 48.51 32.24
C ALA A 8 -50.29 48.06 31.44
N PHE A 9 -49.15 48.08 32.15
CA PHE A 9 -47.90 47.50 31.55
C PHE A 9 -47.92 45.97 31.70
N LEU A 10 -48.04 45.31 30.57
CA LEU A 10 -47.92 43.84 30.51
C LEU A 10 -46.44 43.47 30.37
N CYS A 11 -45.80 43.05 31.48
CA CYS A 11 -44.43 42.46 31.42
C CYS A 11 -44.50 41.05 30.86
N VAL A 12 -44.08 40.89 29.60
CA VAL A 12 -43.87 39.55 28.98
C VAL A 12 -42.46 39.10 29.40
N CYS A 13 -42.38 38.18 30.37
CA CYS A 13 -41.12 37.48 30.68
C CYS A 13 -40.83 36.44 29.59
N MET A 14 -39.91 36.76 28.65
CA MET A 14 -39.34 35.72 27.75
C MET A 14 -38.39 34.82 28.55
N VAL A 15 -38.85 33.60 28.84
CA VAL A 15 -37.99 32.57 29.37
C VAL A 15 -37.17 32.01 28.20
N VAL A 16 -35.90 32.42 28.10
CA VAL A 16 -34.93 31.83 27.16
C VAL A 16 -34.49 30.49 27.73
N VAL A 17 -35.08 29.40 27.26
CA VAL A 17 -34.63 28.04 27.54
C VAL A 17 -33.37 27.80 26.72
N THR A 18 -32.18 27.96 27.30
CA THR A 18 -30.91 27.58 26.72
C THR A 18 -30.78 26.05 26.82
N GLY A 19 -31.36 25.35 25.87
CA GLY A 19 -31.15 23.92 25.72
C GLY A 19 -29.69 23.63 25.30
N SER A 20 -28.85 23.20 26.23
CA SER A 20 -27.52 22.67 25.95
C SER A 20 -27.70 21.30 25.29
N PHE A 21 -27.68 21.25 23.97
CA PHE A 21 -27.59 19.97 23.26
C PHE A 21 -26.19 19.39 23.47
N PRO A 22 -26.04 18.15 23.97
CA PRO A 22 -24.74 17.53 24.05
C PRO A 22 -24.23 17.34 22.61
N VAL A 23 -23.22 18.14 22.23
CA VAL A 23 -22.46 17.91 21.02
C VAL A 23 -21.69 16.60 21.24
N SER A 24 -22.25 15.49 20.75
CA SER A 24 -21.55 14.22 20.70
C SER A 24 -20.33 14.42 19.79
N ALA A 25 -19.15 14.52 20.39
CA ALA A 25 -17.89 14.54 19.65
C ALA A 25 -17.78 13.21 18.88
N ALA A 26 -18.14 13.23 17.61
CA ALA A 26 -17.93 12.10 16.73
C ALA A 26 -16.44 11.74 16.79
N LYS A 27 -16.10 10.54 17.32
CA LYS A 27 -14.73 10.03 17.30
C LYS A 27 -14.28 10.06 15.85
N THR A 28 -13.38 10.99 15.52
CA THR A 28 -12.77 11.06 14.19
C THR A 28 -12.11 9.72 13.91
N LYS A 29 -12.67 8.96 12.97
CA LYS A 29 -12.13 7.65 12.58
C LYS A 29 -10.72 7.88 12.05
N LYS A 30 -9.71 7.29 12.69
CA LYS A 30 -8.32 7.42 12.27
C LYS A 30 -8.20 7.03 10.79
N THR A 31 -7.77 7.95 9.95
CA THR A 31 -7.47 7.68 8.55
C THR A 31 -6.05 7.11 8.48
N TYR A 32 -5.92 5.87 7.99
CA TYR A 32 -4.61 5.26 7.76
C TYR A 32 -4.04 5.69 6.42
N LYS A 33 -2.72 5.89 6.37
CA LYS A 33 -1.98 6.23 5.17
C LYS A 33 -1.18 5.04 4.65
N ILE A 34 -1.30 4.75 3.35
CA ILE A 34 -0.65 3.64 2.67
C ILE A 34 0.39 4.17 1.69
N ALA A 35 1.65 3.77 1.84
CA ALA A 35 2.65 3.97 0.79
C ALA A 35 2.57 2.81 -0.21
N ILE A 36 2.52 3.13 -1.50
CA ILE A 36 2.62 2.15 -2.59
C ILE A 36 3.97 2.35 -3.28
N ASP A 37 4.78 1.30 -3.31
CA ASP A 37 6.05 1.24 -4.03
C ASP A 37 5.89 0.36 -5.27
N GLU A 38 5.80 1.02 -6.40
CA GLU A 38 5.74 0.41 -7.72
C GLU A 38 7.12 -0.13 -8.10
N GLY A 39 7.32 -1.43 -8.00
CA GLY A 39 8.60 -2.08 -8.28
C GLY A 39 9.20 -1.65 -9.61
N HIS A 40 10.52 -1.51 -9.64
CA HIS A 40 11.30 -1.11 -10.81
C HIS A 40 10.94 0.28 -11.38
N GLN A 41 11.42 0.56 -12.58
CA GLN A 41 11.20 1.81 -13.34
C GLN A 41 11.62 1.59 -14.79
N GLY A 42 11.45 2.59 -15.67
CA GLY A 42 11.72 2.44 -17.10
C GLY A 42 13.17 2.10 -17.46
N LYS A 43 14.13 2.52 -16.65
CA LYS A 43 15.55 2.17 -16.79
C LYS A 43 16.12 1.71 -15.46
N GLY A 44 16.87 0.61 -15.46
CA GLY A 44 17.64 0.15 -14.31
C GLY A 44 18.77 1.13 -13.96
N ASN A 45 19.33 1.00 -12.77
CA ASN A 45 20.51 1.71 -12.32
C ASN A 45 21.46 0.73 -11.63
N SER A 46 22.53 0.36 -12.32
CA SER A 46 23.53 -0.62 -11.87
C SER A 46 24.50 -0.09 -10.81
N LYS A 47 24.57 1.25 -10.61
CA LYS A 47 25.33 1.80 -9.48
C LYS A 47 24.81 1.18 -8.18
N THR A 48 25.69 0.89 -7.24
CA THR A 48 25.33 0.15 -6.05
C THR A 48 24.96 1.06 -4.87
N GLU A 49 24.21 0.49 -3.94
CA GLU A 49 23.86 1.09 -2.64
C GLU A 49 23.88 0.03 -1.55
N PRO A 50 24.10 0.38 -0.26
CA PRO A 50 24.08 -0.60 0.83
C PRO A 50 22.66 -1.17 1.00
N ILE A 51 22.56 -2.47 1.27
CA ILE A 51 21.27 -3.16 1.42
C ILE A 51 20.48 -2.79 2.68
N GLY A 52 21.14 -2.13 3.64
CA GLY A 52 20.53 -1.65 4.90
C GLY A 52 21.44 -0.62 5.57
N PRO A 53 21.01 0.01 6.66
CA PRO A 53 21.84 0.93 7.43
C PRO A 53 23.15 0.26 7.87
N SER A 54 24.30 0.90 7.61
CA SER A 54 25.66 0.39 7.93
C SER A 54 26.03 -0.95 7.27
N ALA A 55 25.25 -1.42 6.27
CA ALA A 55 25.55 -2.69 5.60
C ALA A 55 26.80 -2.59 4.72
N LYS A 56 27.72 -3.56 4.89
CA LYS A 56 28.86 -3.75 3.95
C LYS A 56 28.40 -4.28 2.60
N MET A 57 27.41 -5.18 2.60
CA MET A 57 26.82 -5.73 1.38
C MET A 57 26.10 -4.64 0.59
N ARG A 58 26.33 -4.64 -0.72
CA ARG A 58 25.75 -3.66 -1.66
C ARG A 58 25.04 -4.39 -2.80
N LYS A 59 23.97 -3.77 -3.29
CA LYS A 59 23.21 -4.23 -4.47
C LYS A 59 22.99 -3.09 -5.45
N PRO A 60 22.66 -3.38 -6.72
CA PRO A 60 22.24 -2.33 -7.67
C PRO A 60 21.14 -1.45 -7.10
N LYS A 61 21.20 -0.16 -7.34
CA LYS A 61 20.22 0.82 -6.88
C LYS A 61 18.79 0.44 -7.28
N VAL A 62 18.62 -0.01 -8.51
CA VAL A 62 17.34 -0.57 -8.98
C VAL A 62 17.59 -1.45 -10.21
N ALA A 63 17.09 -2.68 -10.17
CA ALA A 63 17.10 -3.57 -11.33
C ALA A 63 16.03 -3.12 -12.35
N TYR A 64 16.21 -3.51 -13.61
CA TYR A 64 15.21 -3.30 -14.66
C TYR A 64 13.91 -4.07 -14.37
N GLY A 65 14.03 -5.21 -13.70
CA GLY A 65 12.94 -6.17 -13.49
C GLY A 65 12.86 -7.21 -14.61
N THR A 66 11.76 -7.91 -14.66
CA THR A 66 11.47 -8.88 -15.72
C THR A 66 10.49 -8.31 -16.75
N GLN A 67 10.10 -9.14 -17.71
CA GLN A 67 9.06 -8.80 -18.68
C GLN A 67 8.19 -10.02 -19.01
N GLY A 68 6.98 -9.78 -19.44
CA GLY A 68 6.05 -10.82 -19.87
C GLY A 68 6.60 -11.65 -21.02
N VAL A 69 6.64 -12.97 -20.84
CA VAL A 69 7.19 -13.88 -21.87
C VAL A 69 6.39 -13.83 -23.16
N LYS A 70 5.08 -13.58 -23.11
CA LYS A 70 4.17 -13.45 -24.25
C LYS A 70 3.79 -12.00 -24.56
N THR A 71 3.46 -11.24 -23.54
CA THR A 71 2.97 -9.87 -23.70
C THR A 71 4.09 -8.86 -23.94
N LYS A 72 5.33 -9.21 -23.60
CA LYS A 72 6.50 -8.31 -23.65
C LYS A 72 6.35 -7.04 -22.82
N VAL A 73 5.34 -7.00 -21.95
CA VAL A 73 5.14 -5.88 -21.03
C VAL A 73 6.22 -5.90 -19.95
N PRO A 74 7.00 -4.83 -19.75
CA PRO A 74 7.95 -4.76 -18.65
C PRO A 74 7.25 -4.82 -17.29
N GLU A 75 7.87 -5.45 -16.29
CA GLU A 75 7.38 -5.52 -14.92
C GLU A 75 7.09 -4.12 -14.37
N SER A 76 7.99 -3.17 -14.60
CA SER A 76 7.82 -1.78 -14.17
C SER A 76 6.54 -1.12 -14.70
N LYS A 77 6.08 -1.52 -15.89
CA LYS A 77 4.82 -1.03 -16.48
C LYS A 77 3.62 -1.68 -15.83
N LEU A 78 3.66 -2.99 -15.58
CA LEU A 78 2.61 -3.73 -14.89
C LEU A 78 2.41 -3.21 -13.47
N THR A 79 3.51 -3.07 -12.70
CA THR A 79 3.45 -2.60 -11.30
C THR A 79 2.87 -1.19 -11.21
N LEU A 80 3.23 -0.28 -12.13
CA LEU A 80 2.65 1.06 -12.19
C LEU A 80 1.16 1.04 -12.53
N GLN A 81 0.74 0.20 -13.48
CA GLN A 81 -0.68 0.06 -13.85
C GLN A 81 -1.53 -0.43 -12.67
N ILE A 82 -1.05 -1.44 -11.94
CA ILE A 82 -1.75 -1.95 -10.74
C ILE A 82 -1.76 -0.90 -9.64
N ALA A 83 -0.62 -0.23 -9.39
CA ALA A 83 -0.51 0.79 -8.35
C ALA A 83 -1.48 1.96 -8.55
N LEU A 84 -1.61 2.49 -9.77
CA LEU A 84 -2.54 3.58 -10.08
C LEU A 84 -4.02 3.17 -9.88
N LYS A 85 -4.34 1.90 -10.13
CA LYS A 85 -5.68 1.36 -9.86
C LYS A 85 -5.89 1.12 -8.36
N LEU A 86 -4.87 0.62 -7.66
CA LEU A 86 -4.89 0.39 -6.22
C LEU A 86 -5.04 1.71 -5.46
N GLU A 87 -4.34 2.77 -5.87
CA GLU A 87 -4.50 4.11 -5.30
C GLU A 87 -5.96 4.57 -5.35
N LYS A 88 -6.61 4.45 -6.52
CA LYS A 88 -8.02 4.84 -6.68
C LYS A 88 -8.93 4.05 -5.77
N GLU A 89 -8.73 2.74 -5.68
CA GLU A 89 -9.53 1.86 -4.84
C GLU A 89 -9.33 2.15 -3.35
N LEU A 90 -8.08 2.36 -2.90
CA LEU A 90 -7.79 2.68 -1.50
C LEU A 90 -8.36 4.04 -1.09
N LYS A 91 -8.24 5.06 -1.94
CA LYS A 91 -8.87 6.37 -1.69
C LYS A 91 -10.39 6.27 -1.57
N LYS A 92 -11.03 5.45 -2.42
CA LYS A 92 -12.47 5.18 -2.33
C LYS A 92 -12.86 4.52 -1.00
N ARG A 93 -11.96 3.73 -0.40
CA ARG A 93 -12.14 3.10 0.92
C ARG A 93 -11.80 4.03 2.10
N GLY A 94 -11.41 5.28 1.84
CA GLY A 94 -11.11 6.27 2.88
C GLY A 94 -9.67 6.23 3.39
N TYR A 95 -8.75 5.56 2.68
CA TYR A 95 -7.32 5.63 2.98
C TYR A 95 -6.67 6.86 2.36
N ASP A 96 -5.68 7.43 3.06
CA ASP A 96 -4.71 8.32 2.42
C ASP A 96 -3.63 7.48 1.71
N VAL A 97 -3.17 7.94 0.54
CA VAL A 97 -2.25 7.15 -0.31
C VAL A 97 -1.08 7.99 -0.78
N TYR A 98 0.12 7.49 -0.55
CA TYR A 98 1.36 8.05 -1.07
C TYR A 98 1.96 7.11 -2.13
N MET A 99 2.14 7.62 -3.36
CA MET A 99 2.77 6.88 -4.46
C MET A 99 4.25 7.22 -4.53
N ILE A 100 5.14 6.23 -4.57
CA ILE A 100 6.60 6.45 -4.69
C ILE A 100 6.96 7.02 -6.06
N ARG A 101 6.30 6.56 -7.12
CA ARG A 101 6.43 7.11 -8.48
C ARG A 101 5.08 7.12 -9.19
N ARG A 102 4.96 7.95 -10.21
CA ARG A 102 3.77 8.01 -11.08
C ARG A 102 4.13 7.91 -12.56
N LYS A 103 5.43 7.80 -12.86
CA LYS A 103 5.98 7.76 -14.23
C LYS A 103 7.00 6.64 -14.35
N GLN A 104 7.23 6.19 -15.60
CA GLN A 104 8.30 5.25 -15.91
C GLN A 104 9.68 5.94 -15.89
N ASN A 105 9.74 7.15 -16.43
CA ASN A 105 10.99 7.91 -16.52
C ASN A 105 11.30 8.59 -15.17
N VAL A 106 11.84 7.81 -14.25
CA VAL A 106 12.35 8.24 -12.94
C VAL A 106 13.67 7.51 -12.66
N ASN A 107 14.45 8.05 -11.73
CA ASN A 107 15.68 7.39 -11.24
C ASN A 107 15.66 7.41 -9.71
N ILE A 108 14.91 6.46 -9.13
CA ILE A 108 14.70 6.35 -7.68
C ILE A 108 15.24 5.00 -7.23
N SER A 109 16.27 4.99 -6.38
CA SER A 109 16.88 3.77 -5.88
C SER A 109 15.98 3.04 -4.86
N ASN A 110 16.22 1.75 -4.61
CA ASN A 110 15.47 0.98 -3.62
C ASN A 110 15.58 1.58 -2.21
N LYS A 111 16.75 2.11 -1.82
CA LYS A 111 16.93 2.88 -0.59
C LYS A 111 16.06 4.14 -0.58
N GLN A 112 16.09 4.92 -1.67
CA GLN A 112 15.30 6.16 -1.77
C GLN A 112 13.79 5.87 -1.71
N ARG A 113 13.31 4.76 -2.28
CA ARG A 113 11.91 4.32 -2.20
C ARG A 113 11.47 4.11 -0.76
N ALA A 114 12.25 3.36 0.03
CA ALA A 114 11.98 3.16 1.44
C ALA A 114 12.00 4.49 2.23
N ILE A 115 13.00 5.36 1.98
CA ILE A 115 13.09 6.66 2.65
C ILE A 115 11.88 7.55 2.31
N ARG A 116 11.41 7.56 1.07
CA ARG A 116 10.20 8.30 0.68
C ARG A 116 8.95 7.77 1.39
N ALA A 117 8.78 6.45 1.44
CA ALA A 117 7.69 5.82 2.20
C ALA A 117 7.73 6.21 3.68
N ASN A 118 8.91 6.15 4.32
CA ASN A 118 9.09 6.56 5.71
C ASN A 118 8.73 8.03 5.96
N LYS A 119 9.15 8.93 5.05
CA LYS A 119 8.91 10.39 5.17
C LYS A 119 7.48 10.79 4.86
N SER A 120 6.71 9.95 4.18
CA SER A 120 5.31 10.25 3.82
C SER A 120 4.35 10.20 5.00
N GLY A 121 4.77 9.70 6.15
CA GLY A 121 3.90 9.46 7.30
C GLY A 121 2.97 8.25 7.10
N ALA A 122 3.27 7.35 6.16
CA ALA A 122 2.46 6.16 5.95
C ALA A 122 2.56 5.17 7.12
N ASP A 123 1.44 4.50 7.41
CA ASP A 123 1.35 3.46 8.44
C ASP A 123 1.92 2.12 7.97
N ILE A 124 1.85 1.84 6.66
CA ILE A 124 2.39 0.63 6.01
C ILE A 124 2.91 0.95 4.61
N CYS A 125 3.77 0.07 4.08
CA CYS A 125 4.24 0.12 2.70
C CYS A 125 3.92 -1.18 1.96
N ILE A 126 3.28 -1.08 0.80
CA ILE A 126 3.00 -2.19 -0.12
C ILE A 126 3.93 -2.06 -1.32
N ARG A 127 4.80 -3.05 -1.52
CA ARG A 127 5.70 -3.11 -2.67
C ARG A 127 5.14 -4.09 -3.70
N LEU A 128 4.89 -3.59 -4.89
CA LEU A 128 4.30 -4.36 -5.98
C LEU A 128 5.38 -4.87 -6.91
N HIS A 129 5.44 -6.18 -7.12
CA HIS A 129 6.36 -6.88 -8.01
C HIS A 129 5.64 -8.01 -8.75
N ALA A 130 6.29 -8.56 -9.76
CA ALA A 130 5.90 -9.78 -10.45
C ALA A 130 7.14 -10.61 -10.76
N ASP A 131 7.09 -11.89 -10.43
CA ASP A 131 8.25 -12.77 -10.36
C ASP A 131 8.66 -13.35 -11.72
N ALA A 132 9.84 -13.92 -11.76
CA ALA A 132 10.39 -14.68 -12.90
C ALA A 132 11.05 -15.97 -12.41
N ALA A 133 10.76 -17.07 -13.09
CA ALA A 133 11.37 -18.38 -12.87
C ALA A 133 11.26 -19.24 -14.15
N SER A 134 11.45 -20.55 -14.05
CA SER A 134 11.16 -21.47 -15.17
C SER A 134 9.68 -21.38 -15.58
N ALA A 135 9.40 -21.67 -16.86
CA ALA A 135 8.10 -21.42 -17.50
C ALA A 135 6.89 -22.09 -16.80
N ASN A 136 7.11 -23.19 -16.09
CA ASN A 136 6.05 -23.94 -15.41
C ASN A 136 5.74 -23.39 -14.01
N VAL A 137 6.60 -22.51 -13.46
CA VAL A 137 6.37 -21.91 -12.14
C VAL A 137 5.28 -20.86 -12.25
N ARG A 138 4.33 -20.91 -11.30
CA ARG A 138 3.19 -19.99 -11.23
C ARG A 138 2.73 -19.77 -9.79
N GLY A 139 1.99 -18.70 -9.59
CA GLY A 139 1.34 -18.39 -8.31
C GLY A 139 1.92 -17.16 -7.63
N VAL A 140 1.46 -16.92 -6.44
CA VAL A 140 1.66 -15.67 -5.69
C VAL A 140 2.41 -15.96 -4.40
N SER A 141 3.42 -15.17 -4.11
CA SER A 141 4.08 -15.14 -2.80
C SER A 141 4.11 -13.70 -2.27
N VAL A 142 4.20 -13.58 -0.94
CA VAL A 142 4.42 -12.29 -0.32
C VAL A 142 5.63 -12.38 0.59
N LEU A 143 6.56 -11.44 0.41
CA LEU A 143 7.85 -11.40 1.06
C LEU A 143 7.81 -10.40 2.22
N TYR A 144 8.45 -10.77 3.33
CA TYR A 144 8.57 -9.95 4.53
C TYR A 144 9.91 -10.17 5.23
N PRO A 145 10.38 -9.21 6.08
CA PRO A 145 11.62 -9.38 6.82
C PRO A 145 11.47 -10.43 7.93
N SER A 146 12.50 -11.24 8.16
CA SER A 146 12.51 -12.21 9.26
C SER A 146 12.69 -11.53 10.63
N GLN A 147 12.53 -12.28 11.71
CA GLN A 147 12.85 -11.83 13.07
C GLN A 147 14.36 -11.71 13.29
N GLN A 148 15.18 -12.34 12.46
CA GLN A 148 16.64 -12.28 12.46
C GLN A 148 17.19 -11.21 11.52
N ASN A 149 16.33 -10.43 10.84
CA ASN A 149 16.79 -9.35 9.96
C ASN A 149 17.58 -8.31 10.74
N PRO A 150 18.87 -8.06 10.40
CA PRO A 150 19.74 -7.20 11.21
C PRO A 150 19.34 -5.71 11.18
N TYR A 151 18.42 -5.30 10.28
CA TYR A 151 18.06 -3.90 10.10
C TYR A 151 16.64 -3.58 10.60
N VAL A 152 15.70 -4.51 10.43
CA VAL A 152 14.27 -4.25 10.63
C VAL A 152 13.53 -5.39 11.35
N ALA A 153 14.21 -6.20 12.17
CA ALA A 153 13.62 -7.31 12.94
C ALA A 153 12.35 -6.91 13.71
N LYS A 154 12.32 -5.69 14.28
CA LYS A 154 11.17 -5.14 15.01
C LYS A 154 9.90 -5.00 14.15
N LEU A 155 10.04 -4.91 12.84
CA LEU A 155 8.92 -4.83 11.91
C LEU A 155 8.37 -6.20 11.49
N SER A 156 9.12 -7.29 11.74
CA SER A 156 8.83 -8.63 11.24
C SER A 156 7.42 -9.10 11.56
N LYS A 157 6.99 -9.02 12.84
CA LYS A 157 5.65 -9.48 13.27
C LYS A 157 4.52 -8.75 12.53
N LYS A 158 4.59 -7.42 12.46
CA LYS A 158 3.60 -6.58 11.77
C LYS A 158 3.64 -6.80 10.25
N SER A 159 4.82 -6.89 9.66
CA SER A 159 5.01 -7.17 8.23
C SER A 159 4.49 -8.56 7.86
N LYS A 160 4.71 -9.58 8.71
CA LYS A 160 4.14 -10.93 8.50
C LYS A 160 2.61 -10.93 8.54
N LYS A 161 1.97 -10.23 9.52
CA LYS A 161 0.51 -10.07 9.58
C LYS A 161 -0.01 -9.42 8.30
N LEU A 162 0.60 -8.30 7.88
CA LEU A 162 0.25 -7.60 6.65
C LEU A 162 0.39 -8.51 5.42
N SER A 163 1.53 -9.18 5.27
CA SER A 163 1.81 -10.08 4.16
C SER A 163 0.82 -11.25 4.09
N LYS A 164 0.45 -11.83 5.24
CA LYS A 164 -0.54 -12.92 5.30
C LYS A 164 -1.92 -12.45 4.83
N ASN A 165 -2.38 -11.32 5.32
CA ASN A 165 -3.70 -10.79 4.98
C ASN A 165 -3.79 -10.46 3.48
N ILE A 166 -2.70 -9.86 2.92
CA ILE A 166 -2.63 -9.58 1.48
C ILE A 166 -2.63 -10.87 0.67
N LEU A 167 -1.77 -11.85 1.01
CA LEU A 167 -1.68 -13.11 0.29
C LEU A 167 -3.02 -13.85 0.25
N ASP A 168 -3.67 -13.98 1.41
CA ASP A 168 -4.92 -14.71 1.53
C ASP A 168 -6.04 -14.03 0.72
N SER A 169 -6.19 -12.72 0.87
CA SER A 169 -7.21 -11.95 0.15
C SER A 169 -6.95 -11.88 -1.35
N TYR A 170 -5.68 -11.73 -1.75
CA TYR A 170 -5.29 -11.70 -3.16
C TYR A 170 -5.58 -13.02 -3.87
N CYS A 171 -5.17 -14.15 -3.28
CA CYS A 171 -5.41 -15.47 -3.86
C CYS A 171 -6.90 -15.82 -3.86
N LYS A 172 -7.67 -15.42 -2.84
CA LYS A 172 -9.14 -15.57 -2.81
C LYS A 172 -9.80 -14.81 -3.97
N SER A 173 -9.35 -13.59 -4.24
CA SER A 173 -9.91 -12.73 -5.29
C SER A 173 -9.52 -13.17 -6.71
N THR A 174 -8.23 -13.44 -6.94
CA THR A 174 -7.68 -13.74 -8.28
C THR A 174 -7.82 -15.20 -8.68
N LYS A 175 -7.92 -16.12 -7.71
CA LYS A 175 -7.80 -17.57 -7.89
C LYS A 175 -6.42 -18.02 -8.38
N PHE A 176 -5.41 -17.16 -8.26
CA PHE A 176 -4.02 -17.56 -8.53
C PHE A 176 -3.55 -18.54 -7.45
N LYS A 177 -2.63 -19.44 -7.84
CA LYS A 177 -2.04 -20.43 -6.94
C LYS A 177 -1.34 -19.71 -5.77
N LYS A 178 -1.70 -20.04 -4.55
CA LYS A 178 -1.04 -19.54 -3.34
C LYS A 178 0.28 -20.30 -3.14
N ARG A 179 1.41 -19.61 -3.18
CA ARG A 179 2.74 -20.19 -2.92
C ARG A 179 3.13 -20.06 -1.45
N GLY A 180 2.71 -18.98 -0.79
CA GLY A 180 2.99 -18.79 0.63
C GLY A 180 3.73 -17.50 0.95
N LEU A 181 4.14 -17.40 2.20
CA LEU A 181 4.96 -16.31 2.71
C LEU A 181 6.44 -16.67 2.61
N SER A 182 7.27 -15.72 2.21
CA SER A 182 8.73 -15.89 2.12
C SER A 182 9.46 -14.87 2.99
N LYS A 183 10.38 -15.33 3.84
CA LYS A 183 11.28 -14.46 4.60
C LYS A 183 12.41 -14.00 3.70
N ARG A 184 12.67 -12.68 3.64
CA ARG A 184 13.75 -12.11 2.83
C ARG A 184 14.43 -10.96 3.57
N ASP A 185 15.71 -11.13 3.86
CA ASP A 185 16.52 -10.19 4.64
C ASP A 185 17.56 -9.44 3.80
N ASP A 186 17.55 -9.69 2.49
CA ASP A 186 18.47 -9.14 1.51
C ASP A 186 17.83 -8.08 0.58
N LEU A 187 16.65 -7.58 0.92
CA LEU A 187 15.90 -6.61 0.10
C LEU A 187 16.16 -5.18 0.58
N THR A 188 16.91 -4.39 -0.19
CA THR A 188 17.26 -3.00 0.14
C THR A 188 16.03 -2.17 0.53
N GLY A 189 14.97 -2.18 -0.28
CA GLY A 189 13.76 -1.40 0.01
C GLY A 189 13.01 -1.83 1.26
N THR A 190 13.19 -3.08 1.73
CA THR A 190 12.66 -3.59 3.00
C THR A 190 13.56 -3.18 4.15
N ASN A 191 14.88 -3.35 4.03
CA ASN A 191 15.85 -3.13 5.09
C ASN A 191 15.99 -1.65 5.50
N TRP A 192 15.65 -0.72 4.62
CA TRP A 192 15.59 0.72 4.92
C TRP A 192 14.22 1.20 5.39
N SER A 193 13.24 0.30 5.54
CA SER A 193 11.90 0.67 6.02
C SER A 193 11.89 0.96 7.53
N LYS A 194 11.07 1.93 7.94
CA LYS A 194 10.74 2.22 9.35
C LYS A 194 9.30 1.85 9.70
N ILE A 195 8.53 1.39 8.70
CA ILE A 195 7.12 1.00 8.82
C ILE A 195 6.92 -0.43 8.34
N PRO A 196 5.86 -1.14 8.76
CA PRO A 196 5.57 -2.48 8.28
C PRO A 196 5.50 -2.51 6.75
N VAL A 197 6.14 -3.52 6.15
CA VAL A 197 6.28 -3.64 4.70
C VAL A 197 5.93 -5.04 4.22
N ALA A 198 5.19 -5.13 3.12
CA ALA A 198 4.92 -6.37 2.40
C ALA A 198 5.29 -6.19 0.92
N LEU A 199 6.09 -7.10 0.37
CA LEU A 199 6.38 -7.16 -1.05
C LEU A 199 5.57 -8.30 -1.65
N ILE A 200 4.64 -8.00 -2.53
CA ILE A 200 3.85 -9.00 -3.24
C ILE A 200 4.44 -9.29 -4.61
N GLU A 201 4.73 -10.56 -4.85
CA GLU A 201 4.97 -11.12 -6.19
C GLU A 201 3.62 -11.57 -6.75
N MET A 202 3.02 -10.73 -7.60
CA MET A 202 1.64 -10.81 -8.05
C MET A 202 1.33 -11.98 -8.98
N GLY A 203 2.35 -12.68 -9.44
CA GLY A 203 2.34 -13.80 -10.38
C GLY A 203 3.65 -13.84 -11.16
N PHE A 204 3.84 -14.85 -12.00
CA PHE A 204 5.07 -15.04 -12.77
C PHE A 204 4.93 -14.54 -14.21
N MET A 205 5.73 -13.55 -14.58
CA MET A 205 5.75 -12.98 -15.92
C MET A 205 6.39 -13.95 -16.95
N THR A 206 7.16 -14.92 -16.49
CA THR A 206 7.72 -16.01 -17.31
C THR A 206 6.74 -17.15 -17.57
N ASN A 207 5.61 -17.19 -16.84
CA ASN A 207 4.53 -18.14 -17.10
C ASN A 207 3.55 -17.58 -18.13
N LYS A 208 3.38 -18.27 -19.28
CA LYS A 208 2.53 -17.80 -20.39
C LYS A 208 1.11 -17.44 -19.98
N THR A 209 0.53 -18.21 -19.05
CA THR A 209 -0.86 -18.05 -18.62
C THR A 209 -0.98 -16.84 -17.70
N GLU A 210 -0.13 -16.76 -16.67
CA GLU A 210 -0.19 -15.65 -15.71
C GLU A 210 0.21 -14.32 -16.35
N ASP A 211 1.22 -14.28 -17.22
CA ASP A 211 1.58 -13.10 -18.00
C ASP A 211 0.35 -12.54 -18.75
N LYS A 212 -0.34 -13.38 -19.53
CA LYS A 212 -1.56 -12.96 -20.24
C LYS A 212 -2.69 -12.55 -19.28
N GLN A 213 -2.87 -13.29 -18.17
CA GLN A 213 -3.92 -12.99 -17.19
C GLN A 213 -3.70 -11.65 -16.52
N MET A 214 -2.48 -11.33 -16.08
CA MET A 214 -2.14 -10.08 -15.41
C MET A 214 -2.35 -8.83 -16.30
N GLN A 215 -2.45 -9.00 -17.63
CA GLN A 215 -2.77 -7.89 -18.54
C GLN A 215 -4.28 -7.68 -18.77
N LYS A 216 -5.14 -8.64 -18.38
CA LYS A 216 -6.59 -8.51 -18.55
C LYS A 216 -7.18 -7.52 -17.54
N LYS A 217 -8.00 -6.56 -18.00
CA LYS A 217 -8.66 -5.55 -17.14
C LYS A 217 -9.40 -6.18 -15.96
N GLN A 218 -10.16 -7.26 -16.20
CA GLN A 218 -10.90 -7.98 -15.17
C GLN A 218 -9.98 -8.63 -14.12
N THR A 219 -8.88 -9.25 -14.55
CA THR A 219 -7.89 -9.83 -13.64
C THR A 219 -7.23 -8.73 -12.80
N GLN A 220 -6.82 -7.62 -13.43
CA GLN A 220 -6.24 -6.49 -12.71
C GLN A 220 -7.20 -5.90 -11.67
N LYS A 221 -8.51 -5.85 -11.97
CA LYS A 221 -9.51 -5.48 -10.95
C LYS A 221 -9.48 -6.43 -9.75
N LYS A 222 -9.49 -7.75 -9.99
CA LYS A 222 -9.40 -8.77 -8.92
C LYS A 222 -8.08 -8.67 -8.13
N MET A 223 -6.96 -8.36 -8.78
CA MET A 223 -5.66 -8.12 -8.13
C MET A 223 -5.74 -6.93 -7.18
N VAL A 224 -6.28 -5.82 -7.63
CA VAL A 224 -6.48 -4.60 -6.85
C VAL A 224 -7.43 -4.85 -5.66
N ASP A 225 -8.60 -5.43 -5.92
CA ASP A 225 -9.57 -5.77 -4.88
C ASP A 225 -8.95 -6.68 -3.81
N GLY A 226 -8.18 -7.68 -4.24
CA GLY A 226 -7.50 -8.62 -3.34
C GLY A 226 -6.46 -7.94 -2.43
N ILE A 227 -5.63 -7.05 -2.97
CA ILE A 227 -4.66 -6.28 -2.18
C ILE A 227 -5.40 -5.35 -1.20
N ALA A 228 -6.39 -4.59 -1.68
CA ALA A 228 -7.15 -3.67 -0.85
C ALA A 228 -7.91 -4.39 0.28
N ASN A 229 -8.53 -5.55 0.00
CA ASN A 229 -9.16 -6.38 1.03
C ASN A 229 -8.16 -6.86 2.09
N GLY A 230 -6.94 -7.23 1.67
CA GLY A 230 -5.87 -7.61 2.60
C GLY A 230 -5.43 -6.46 3.52
N ILE A 231 -5.40 -5.23 2.99
CA ILE A 231 -5.13 -4.02 3.77
C ILE A 231 -6.25 -3.76 4.77
N ASP A 232 -7.53 -3.87 4.36
CA ASP A 232 -8.68 -3.74 5.26
C ASP A 232 -8.61 -4.74 6.42
N GLN A 233 -8.26 -6.00 6.13
CA GLN A 233 -8.10 -7.04 7.15
C GLN A 233 -6.92 -6.77 8.10
N TYR A 234 -5.89 -6.08 7.65
CA TYR A 234 -4.75 -5.74 8.50
C TYR A 234 -5.08 -4.67 9.54
N PHE A 235 -5.93 -3.71 9.21
CA PHE A 235 -6.31 -2.61 10.08
C PHE A 235 -7.55 -2.89 10.97
N LYS A 236 -8.20 -4.02 10.78
CA LYS A 236 -9.20 -4.57 11.71
C LYS A 236 -8.50 -5.25 12.89
#